data_54a5de50725d6da07e2eb6473ab29560
#
_entry.id   54a5de50725d6da07e2eb6473ab29560
#
_cell.length_a   1.000
_cell.length_b   1.000
_cell.length_c   1.000
_cell.angle_alpha   90.00
_cell.angle_beta   90.00
_cell.angle_gamma   90.00
#
_symmetry.space_group_name_H-M   'P 1'
#
loop_
_entity.id
_entity.type
_entity.pdbx_description
1 polymer ?
#
loop_
_entity_poly.entity_id
_entity_poly.type
_entity_poly.pdbx_seq_one_letter_code
_entity_poly.pdbx_strand_id
1 'polypeptide(L)'
;MMASSYFLPILAVGLGILIAFFTKNSKKRTTKLLLSFSGAFLLALTLFDLLPEVYNHLEPKSTGVLIMCGILLQIILEFFSKGAEHGHVHIDSSNTSFPWLLFISLCLHSFLEGFPIHGHNDMVYGVLVHKIPIAILISTFLLQSN
;
A
#
# COMPACT_ATOMS: atom_id res chain seq x y z
N MET A 1 19.34 -14.67 -5.09
CA MET A 1 18.40 -14.26 -4.02
C MET A 1 17.62 -12.98 -4.35
N MET A 2 18.10 -12.04 -5.19
CA MET A 2 17.40 -10.77 -5.45
C MET A 2 16.09 -10.89 -6.25
N ALA A 3 15.98 -11.80 -7.21
CA ALA A 3 14.75 -11.93 -8.01
C ALA A 3 13.55 -12.43 -7.21
N SER A 4 13.75 -13.28 -6.21
CA SER A 4 12.67 -13.84 -5.38
C SER A 4 11.96 -12.78 -4.53
N SER A 5 12.67 -11.74 -4.09
CA SER A 5 12.09 -10.68 -3.24
C SER A 5 11.03 -9.84 -3.95
N TYR A 6 11.13 -9.68 -5.27
CA TYR A 6 10.13 -8.96 -6.06
C TYR A 6 8.89 -9.80 -6.41
N PHE A 7 9.02 -11.13 -6.39
CA PHE A 7 7.87 -12.02 -6.62
C PHE A 7 6.95 -12.14 -5.40
N LEU A 8 7.49 -11.98 -4.19
CA LEU A 8 6.70 -12.10 -2.94
C LEU A 8 5.54 -11.09 -2.86
N PRO A 9 5.70 -9.79 -3.16
CA PRO A 9 4.58 -8.85 -3.19
C PRO A 9 3.51 -9.21 -4.23
N ILE A 10 3.90 -9.75 -5.38
CA ILE A 10 2.96 -10.21 -6.41
C ILE A 10 2.15 -11.41 -5.90
N LEU A 11 2.82 -12.37 -5.25
CA LEU A 11 2.14 -13.50 -4.61
C LEU A 11 1.20 -13.04 -3.49
N ALA A 12 1.58 -12.02 -2.71
CA ALA A 12 0.73 -11.45 -1.68
C ALA A 12 -0.56 -10.86 -2.25
N VAL A 13 -0.48 -10.15 -3.38
CA VAL A 13 -1.66 -9.64 -4.09
C VAL A 13 -2.54 -10.78 -4.59
N GLY A 14 -1.94 -11.81 -5.21
CA GLY A 14 -2.65 -13.01 -5.66
C GLY A 14 -3.38 -13.73 -4.51
N LEU A 15 -2.72 -13.88 -3.37
CA LEU A 15 -3.34 -14.43 -2.15
C LEU A 15 -4.49 -13.55 -1.64
N GLY A 16 -4.33 -12.24 -1.62
CA GLY A 16 -5.38 -11.32 -1.23
C GLY A 16 -6.62 -11.42 -2.11
N ILE A 17 -6.44 -11.50 -3.44
CA ILE A 17 -7.52 -11.71 -4.40
C ILE A 17 -8.22 -13.05 -4.14
N LEU A 18 -7.44 -14.12 -3.93
CA LEU A 18 -7.97 -15.44 -3.64
C LEU A 18 -8.80 -15.44 -2.36
N ILE A 19 -8.30 -14.85 -1.29
CA ILE A 19 -9.02 -14.71 -0.01
C ILE A 19 -10.32 -13.93 -0.22
N ALA A 20 -10.30 -12.82 -0.98
CA ALA A 20 -11.49 -12.04 -1.27
C ALA A 20 -12.56 -12.87 -2.00
N PHE A 21 -12.15 -13.72 -2.93
CA PHE A 21 -13.04 -14.59 -3.68
C PHE A 21 -13.75 -15.64 -2.80
N PHE A 22 -13.02 -16.21 -1.83
CA PHE A 22 -13.59 -17.18 -0.88
C PHE A 22 -14.38 -16.52 0.26
N THR A 23 -14.05 -15.27 0.62
CA THR A 23 -14.67 -14.54 1.73
C THR A 23 -15.67 -13.48 1.26
N LYS A 24 -16.54 -13.81 0.28
CA LYS A 24 -17.55 -12.90 -0.31
C LYS A 24 -18.33 -12.02 0.69
N ASN A 25 -18.35 -12.38 1.97
CA ASN A 25 -19.02 -11.69 3.08
C ASN A 25 -18.06 -11.21 4.17
N SER A 26 -16.85 -10.78 3.83
CA SER A 26 -15.96 -10.23 4.85
C SER A 26 -16.64 -9.06 5.58
N LYS A 27 -16.77 -9.18 6.91
CA LYS A 27 -17.35 -8.11 7.72
C LYS A 27 -16.49 -6.85 7.55
N LYS A 28 -17.07 -5.72 7.20
CA LYS A 28 -16.39 -4.42 7.06
C LYS A 28 -15.42 -4.12 8.22
N ARG A 29 -15.77 -4.57 9.44
CA ARG A 29 -14.93 -4.42 10.63
C ARG A 29 -13.62 -5.21 10.52
N THR A 30 -13.64 -6.44 10.03
CA THR A 30 -12.44 -7.30 9.89
C THR A 30 -11.48 -6.69 8.87
N THR A 31 -11.99 -6.23 7.73
CA THR A 31 -11.18 -5.58 6.70
C THR A 31 -10.53 -4.30 7.21
N LYS A 32 -11.27 -3.47 7.96
CA LYS A 32 -10.71 -2.26 8.58
C LYS A 32 -9.62 -2.58 9.60
N LEU A 33 -9.80 -3.61 10.44
CA LEU A 33 -8.78 -4.03 11.40
C LEU A 33 -7.52 -4.54 10.71
N LEU A 34 -7.65 -5.35 9.66
CA LEU A 34 -6.52 -5.82 8.87
C LEU A 34 -5.76 -4.66 8.22
N LEU A 35 -6.48 -3.69 7.65
CA LEU A 35 -5.89 -2.51 7.06
C LEU A 35 -5.15 -1.65 8.09
N SER A 36 -5.76 -1.41 9.26
CA SER A 36 -5.13 -0.67 10.35
C SER A 36 -3.89 -1.39 10.89
N PHE A 37 -3.94 -2.72 11.03
CA PHE A 37 -2.81 -3.52 11.45
C PHE A 37 -1.66 -3.42 10.43
N SER A 38 -1.96 -3.56 9.14
CA SER A 38 -0.94 -3.50 8.11
C SER A 38 -0.28 -2.12 8.00
N GLY A 39 -1.05 -1.04 8.14
CA GLY A 39 -0.51 0.32 8.19
C GLY A 39 0.37 0.56 9.41
N ALA A 40 -0.07 0.10 10.60
CA ALA A 40 0.71 0.20 11.83
C ALA A 40 2.02 -0.62 11.73
N PHE A 41 1.98 -1.78 11.07
CA PHE A 41 3.16 -2.61 10.86
C PHE A 41 4.19 -1.91 9.95
N LEU A 42 3.75 -1.34 8.82
CA LEU A 42 4.63 -0.54 7.95
C LEU A 42 5.22 0.66 8.68
N LEU A 43 4.39 1.36 9.45
CA LEU A 43 4.86 2.51 10.25
C LEU A 43 5.92 2.09 11.26
N ALA A 44 5.73 0.95 11.93
CA ALA A 44 6.72 0.41 12.87
C ALA A 44 8.06 0.10 12.17
N LEU A 45 8.04 -0.59 11.02
CA LEU A 45 9.26 -0.84 10.24
C LEU A 45 9.94 0.46 9.82
N THR A 46 9.16 1.44 9.37
CA THR A 46 9.71 2.75 8.99
C THR A 46 10.40 3.43 10.16
N LEU A 47 9.78 3.46 11.34
CA LEU A 47 10.30 4.17 12.51
C LEU A 47 11.46 3.43 13.20
N PHE A 48 11.40 2.11 13.27
CA PHE A 48 12.38 1.34 14.05
C PHE A 48 13.53 0.78 13.21
N ASP A 49 13.37 0.69 11.90
CA ASP A 49 14.35 0.10 11.00
C ASP A 49 14.86 1.12 9.97
N LEU A 50 14.02 1.61 9.08
CA LEU A 50 14.44 2.51 8.00
C LEU A 50 14.94 3.88 8.49
N LEU A 51 14.21 4.50 9.39
CA LEU A 51 14.51 5.86 9.82
C LEU A 51 15.85 5.97 10.56
N PRO A 52 16.20 5.08 11.51
CA PRO A 52 17.52 5.06 12.14
C PRO A 52 18.64 4.88 11.11
N GLU A 53 18.47 3.99 10.13
CA GLU A 53 19.46 3.75 9.10
C GLU A 53 19.69 4.98 8.22
N VAL A 54 18.62 5.65 7.78
CA VAL A 54 18.73 6.88 6.98
C VAL A 54 19.43 7.99 7.74
N TYR A 55 19.16 8.14 9.05
CA TYR A 55 19.85 9.13 9.90
C TYR A 55 21.31 8.81 10.14
N ASN A 56 21.74 7.55 10.03
CA ASN A 56 23.15 7.16 10.11
C ASN A 56 23.92 7.48 8.82
N HIS A 57 23.25 7.57 7.69
CA HIS A 57 23.88 7.78 6.38
C HIS A 57 23.71 9.18 5.81
N LEU A 58 22.70 9.92 6.23
CA LEU A 58 22.39 11.26 5.74
C LEU A 58 22.41 12.29 6.88
N GLU A 59 22.73 13.53 6.51
CA GLU A 59 22.65 14.65 7.42
C GLU A 59 21.19 14.87 7.91
N PRO A 60 20.95 15.09 9.22
CA PRO A 60 19.60 15.21 9.79
C PRO A 60 18.70 16.22 9.10
N LYS A 61 19.26 17.37 8.68
CA LYS A 61 18.49 18.41 7.98
C LYS A 61 18.01 17.92 6.61
N SER A 62 18.88 17.26 5.85
CA SER A 62 18.54 16.70 4.53
C SER A 62 17.52 15.58 4.66
N THR A 63 17.68 14.72 5.66
CA THR A 63 16.72 13.66 5.99
C THR A 63 15.35 14.25 6.29
N GLY A 64 15.28 15.29 7.12
CA GLY A 64 14.01 15.96 7.44
C GLY A 64 13.31 16.54 6.21
N VAL A 65 14.06 17.16 5.29
CA VAL A 65 13.51 17.69 4.02
C VAL A 65 12.97 16.56 3.15
N LEU A 66 13.70 15.45 3.02
CA LEU A 66 13.26 14.29 2.22
C LEU A 66 12.00 13.65 2.81
N ILE A 67 11.92 13.51 4.13
CA ILE A 67 10.70 13.00 4.80
C ILE A 67 9.51 13.92 4.51
N MET A 68 9.67 15.24 4.63
CA MET A 68 8.59 16.19 4.34
C MET A 68 8.16 16.12 2.88
N CYS A 69 9.10 16.00 1.94
CA CYS A 69 8.78 15.79 0.52
C CYS A 69 8.01 14.48 0.29
N GLY A 70 8.39 13.40 0.97
CA GLY A 70 7.69 12.12 0.90
C GLY A 70 6.25 12.21 1.43
N ILE A 71 6.05 12.86 2.57
CA ILE A 71 4.72 13.08 3.15
C ILE A 71 3.86 13.94 2.19
N LEU A 72 4.42 15.01 1.63
CA LEU A 72 3.70 15.85 0.67
C LEU A 72 3.31 15.06 -0.58
N LEU A 73 4.23 14.26 -1.11
CA LEU A 73 3.96 13.38 -2.26
C LEU A 73 2.83 12.40 -1.94
N GLN A 74 2.86 11.78 -0.76
CA GLN A 74 1.81 10.85 -0.32
C GLN A 74 0.44 11.53 -0.22
N ILE A 75 0.37 12.74 0.33
CA ILE A 75 -0.87 13.52 0.41
C ILE A 75 -1.42 13.80 -1.00
N ILE A 76 -0.55 14.15 -1.95
CA ILE A 76 -0.93 14.39 -3.34
C ILE A 76 -1.47 13.11 -3.99
N LEU A 77 -0.79 11.97 -3.80
CA LEU A 77 -1.23 10.68 -4.33
C LEU A 77 -2.58 10.25 -3.72
N GLU A 78 -2.76 10.43 -2.41
CA GLU A 78 -4.01 10.14 -1.72
C GLU A 78 -5.17 11.00 -2.22
N PHE A 79 -4.92 12.29 -2.48
CA PHE A 79 -5.91 13.18 -3.07
C PHE A 79 -6.37 12.67 -4.44
N PHE A 80 -5.46 12.23 -5.30
CA PHE A 80 -5.80 11.68 -6.62
C PHE A 80 -6.41 10.28 -6.57
N SER A 81 -6.05 9.45 -5.59
CA SER A 81 -6.64 8.13 -5.37
C SER A 81 -8.01 8.18 -4.68
N LYS A 82 -8.48 9.38 -4.27
CA LYS A 82 -9.74 9.57 -3.53
C LYS A 82 -9.85 8.66 -2.30
N GLY A 83 -8.74 8.40 -1.63
CA GLY A 83 -8.68 7.56 -0.43
C GLY A 83 -8.91 6.07 -0.68
N ALA A 84 -8.73 5.58 -1.91
CA ALA A 84 -8.91 4.17 -2.25
C ALA A 84 -8.03 3.23 -1.41
N GLU A 85 -6.84 3.67 -1.06
CA GLU A 85 -5.88 2.93 -0.23
C GLU A 85 -6.34 2.76 1.22
N HIS A 86 -7.20 3.67 1.69
CA HIS A 86 -7.77 3.65 3.04
C HIS A 86 -9.20 3.08 3.09
N GLY A 87 -9.66 2.46 2.01
CA GLY A 87 -10.97 1.81 1.93
C GLY A 87 -12.15 2.75 1.68
N HIS A 88 -11.89 3.98 1.24
CA HIS A 88 -12.90 4.95 0.84
C HIS A 88 -12.97 5.05 -0.69
N VAL A 89 -13.38 3.97 -1.35
CA VAL A 89 -13.58 4.01 -2.82
C VAL A 89 -14.94 4.60 -3.11
N HIS A 90 -14.98 5.84 -3.55
CA HIS A 90 -16.16 6.48 -4.12
C HIS A 90 -16.02 6.50 -5.66
N ILE A 91 -16.51 5.47 -6.31
CA ILE A 91 -16.70 5.50 -7.76
C ILE A 91 -18.11 6.05 -7.98
N ASP A 92 -18.20 7.23 -8.60
CA ASP A 92 -19.46 7.75 -9.09
C ASP A 92 -20.01 6.80 -10.16
N SER A 93 -21.04 6.05 -9.82
CA SER A 93 -21.69 5.08 -10.73
C SER A 93 -22.33 5.73 -11.97
N SER A 94 -22.36 7.07 -12.02
CA SER A 94 -22.83 7.83 -13.18
C SER A 94 -21.77 8.01 -14.28
N ASN A 95 -20.49 7.73 -14.00
CA ASN A 95 -19.41 7.96 -14.94
C ASN A 95 -18.82 6.62 -15.39
N THR A 96 -19.17 6.19 -16.60
CA THR A 96 -18.72 4.92 -17.23
C THR A 96 -17.28 4.97 -17.72
N SER A 97 -16.56 6.08 -17.53
CA SER A 97 -15.18 6.22 -17.93
C SER A 97 -14.22 5.57 -16.92
N PHE A 98 -13.17 4.92 -17.41
CA PHE A 98 -12.15 4.31 -16.58
C PHE A 98 -11.46 5.39 -15.70
N PRO A 99 -11.31 5.16 -14.38
CA PRO A 99 -10.77 6.15 -13.44
C PRO A 99 -9.23 6.24 -13.56
N TRP A 100 -8.73 6.84 -14.62
CA TRP A 100 -7.28 6.94 -14.91
C TRP A 100 -6.46 7.56 -13.80
N LEU A 101 -6.95 8.61 -13.16
CA LEU A 101 -6.23 9.28 -12.07
C LEU A 101 -6.02 8.35 -10.87
N LEU A 102 -7.07 7.61 -10.49
CA LEU A 102 -7.00 6.60 -9.45
C LEU A 102 -5.99 5.50 -9.82
N PHE A 103 -6.06 5.01 -11.06
CA PHE A 103 -5.16 3.96 -11.53
C PHE A 103 -3.69 4.39 -11.51
N ILE A 104 -3.38 5.58 -12.05
CA ILE A 104 -2.02 6.13 -12.08
C ILE A 104 -1.50 6.37 -10.65
N SER A 105 -2.32 6.93 -9.77
CA SER A 105 -1.96 7.17 -8.38
C SER A 105 -1.60 5.87 -7.65
N LEU A 106 -2.41 4.83 -7.79
CA LEU A 106 -2.14 3.51 -7.21
C LEU A 106 -0.89 2.85 -7.81
N CYS A 107 -0.64 3.03 -9.11
CA CYS A 107 0.58 2.54 -9.76
C CYS A 107 1.83 3.23 -9.20
N LEU A 108 1.79 4.56 -9.07
CA LEU A 108 2.89 5.35 -8.49
C LEU A 108 3.13 4.98 -7.02
N HIS A 109 2.07 4.85 -6.23
CA HIS A 109 2.17 4.41 -4.85
C HIS A 109 2.83 3.03 -4.74
N SER A 110 2.35 2.05 -5.51
CA SER A 110 2.94 0.70 -5.53
C SER A 110 4.38 0.67 -6.01
N PHE A 111 4.75 1.56 -6.94
CA PHE A 111 6.12 1.70 -7.41
C PHE A 111 7.04 2.24 -6.31
N LEU A 112 6.62 3.31 -5.62
CA LEU A 112 7.37 3.90 -4.51
C LEU A 112 7.54 2.92 -3.34
N GLU A 113 6.51 2.15 -3.02
CA GLU A 113 6.56 1.10 -1.99
C GLU A 113 7.55 -0.03 -2.32
N GLY A 114 7.78 -0.28 -3.61
CA GLY A 114 8.74 -1.28 -4.08
C GLY A 114 10.21 -0.86 -3.96
N PHE A 115 10.51 0.43 -3.81
CA PHE A 115 11.87 0.95 -3.79
C PHE A 115 12.72 0.41 -2.62
N PRO A 116 12.25 0.44 -1.36
CA PRO A 116 13.02 -0.02 -0.22
C PRO A 116 13.33 -1.51 -0.21
N ILE A 117 12.59 -2.31 -0.99
CA ILE A 117 12.75 -3.78 -1.05
C ILE A 117 14.16 -4.18 -1.50
N HIS A 118 14.83 -3.35 -2.29
CA HIS A 118 16.15 -3.69 -2.85
C HIS A 118 17.26 -3.77 -1.79
N GLY A 119 17.20 -2.95 -0.76
CA GLY A 119 18.24 -2.86 0.27
C GLY A 119 17.93 -3.61 1.57
N HIS A 120 16.65 -3.87 1.86
CA HIS A 120 16.17 -4.31 3.17
C HIS A 120 15.26 -5.53 3.06
N ASN A 121 15.76 -6.69 3.50
CA ASN A 121 14.97 -7.92 3.47
C ASN A 121 13.70 -7.83 4.35
N ASP A 122 13.73 -7.06 5.44
CA ASP A 122 12.61 -6.92 6.37
C ASP A 122 11.48 -6.10 5.75
N MET A 123 11.80 -5.15 4.85
CA MET A 123 10.81 -4.39 4.08
C MET A 123 9.99 -5.27 3.13
N VAL A 124 10.55 -6.37 2.63
CA VAL A 124 9.80 -7.33 1.82
C VAL A 124 8.58 -7.85 2.60
N TYR A 125 8.78 -8.21 3.87
CA TYR A 125 7.70 -8.68 4.75
C TYR A 125 6.71 -7.57 5.07
N GLY A 126 7.19 -6.33 5.27
CA GLY A 126 6.35 -5.16 5.48
C GLY A 126 5.39 -4.91 4.32
N VAL A 127 5.94 -4.88 3.11
CA VAL A 127 5.17 -4.70 1.89
C VAL A 127 4.20 -5.87 1.67
N LEU A 128 4.62 -7.12 1.94
CA LEU A 128 3.77 -8.30 1.85
C LEU A 128 2.57 -8.21 2.80
N VAL A 129 2.80 -7.89 4.07
CA VAL A 129 1.75 -7.73 5.09
C VAL A 129 0.79 -6.61 4.72
N HIS A 130 1.27 -5.54 4.09
CA HIS A 130 0.46 -4.41 3.65
C HIS A 130 -0.35 -4.72 2.37
N LYS A 131 0.22 -5.42 1.41
CA LYS A 131 -0.44 -5.73 0.12
C LYS A 131 -1.63 -6.68 0.26
N ILE A 132 -1.60 -7.63 1.19
CA ILE A 132 -2.70 -8.60 1.37
C ILE A 132 -4.01 -7.91 1.74
N PRO A 133 -4.12 -7.08 2.80
CA PRO A 133 -5.36 -6.38 3.16
C PRO A 133 -5.87 -5.44 2.06
N ILE A 134 -4.97 -4.73 1.38
CA ILE A 134 -5.35 -3.84 0.27
C ILE A 134 -5.92 -4.64 -0.89
N ALA A 135 -5.29 -5.75 -1.27
CA ALA A 135 -5.78 -6.63 -2.33
C ALA A 135 -7.15 -7.22 -1.99
N ILE A 136 -7.37 -7.65 -0.73
CA ILE A 136 -8.68 -8.11 -0.25
C ILE A 136 -9.72 -7.00 -0.38
N LEU A 137 -9.40 -5.78 0.06
CA LEU A 137 -10.32 -4.66 0.05
C LEU A 137 -10.74 -4.29 -1.37
N ILE A 138 -9.78 -4.07 -2.28
CA ILE A 138 -10.04 -3.68 -3.66
C ILE A 138 -10.81 -4.79 -4.39
N SER A 139 -10.39 -6.06 -4.21
CA SER A 139 -11.06 -7.19 -4.85
C SER A 139 -12.50 -7.38 -4.35
N THR A 140 -12.72 -7.25 -3.04
CA THR A 140 -14.07 -7.34 -2.46
C THR A 140 -14.96 -6.22 -3.01
N PHE A 141 -14.42 -5.02 -3.15
CA PHE A 141 -15.13 -3.89 -3.73
C PHE A 141 -15.52 -4.15 -5.20
N LEU A 142 -14.56 -4.60 -6.03
CA LEU A 142 -14.82 -4.91 -7.44
C LEU A 142 -15.82 -6.07 -7.63
N LEU A 143 -15.78 -7.07 -6.74
CA LEU A 143 -16.72 -8.20 -6.77
C LEU A 143 -18.13 -7.82 -6.32
N GLN A 144 -18.29 -6.74 -5.54
CA GLN A 144 -19.58 -6.25 -5.07
C GLN A 144 -20.19 -5.19 -6.00
N SER A 145 -19.39 -4.58 -6.88
CA SER A 145 -19.85 -3.57 -7.85
C SER A 145 -20.47 -4.16 -9.13
N ASN A 146 -20.38 -5.47 -9.33
CA ASN A 146 -21.06 -6.23 -10.39
C ASN A 146 -22.28 -6.95 -9.80
#